data_16a0c7dd07c7a83e2e9d99277966141b
#
_entry.id   16a0c7dd07c7a83e2e9d99277966141b
#
_cell.length_a   1.000
_cell.length_b   1.000
_cell.length_c   1.000
_cell.angle_alpha   90.00
_cell.angle_beta   90.00
_cell.angle_gamma   90.00
#
_symmetry.space_group_name_H-M   'P 1'
#
loop_
_entity.id
_entity.type
_entity.pdbx_description
1 polymer ?
#
loop_
_entity_poly.entity_id
_entity_poly.type
_entity_poly.pdbx_seq_one_letter_code
_entity_poly.pdbx_strand_id
1 'polypeptide(L)'
;LKKAIDCGVDIFRIGTNSTEIDTIYSQIEFCKKNKVECWGVLMMAHLVYDKKKTYLEKVKYLKSLGVKTVIIMDSAGIFLPNDIENIILNIKKNFKIRVGFHGHNNFGSAIWNSITAFMCGAEIIDVSIKGFGAGAGNTQMDIFLTVLEKINIKTNIKINKIYKIAKKFPKILEKEKIKYKNAFSEPKNIMSANYG
;
A
#
# COMPACT_ATOMS: atom_id res chain seq x y z
N LEU A 1 -5.06 -6.26 -19.71
CA LEU A 1 -6.28 -6.17 -18.87
C LEU A 1 -7.34 -7.18 -19.32
N LYS A 2 -7.70 -7.27 -20.64
CA LYS A 2 -8.76 -8.17 -21.12
C LYS A 2 -8.54 -9.63 -20.68
N LYS A 3 -7.36 -10.21 -20.92
CA LYS A 3 -7.03 -11.59 -20.50
C LYS A 3 -7.23 -11.81 -19.00
N ALA A 4 -6.94 -10.81 -18.16
CA ALA A 4 -7.14 -10.92 -16.73
C ALA A 4 -8.63 -10.94 -16.35
N ILE A 5 -9.46 -10.16 -17.06
CA ILE A 5 -10.94 -10.23 -16.89
C ILE A 5 -11.43 -11.62 -17.26
N ASP A 6 -10.99 -12.17 -18.38
CA ASP A 6 -11.37 -13.50 -18.85
C ASP A 6 -10.96 -14.61 -17.86
N CYS A 7 -9.93 -14.33 -17.02
CA CYS A 7 -9.49 -15.18 -15.91
C CYS A 7 -10.21 -14.92 -14.58
N GLY A 8 -11.21 -14.03 -14.54
CA GLY A 8 -12.05 -13.79 -13.35
C GLY A 8 -11.47 -12.77 -12.37
N VAL A 9 -10.70 -11.79 -12.84
CA VAL A 9 -10.23 -10.69 -11.98
C VAL A 9 -11.38 -9.75 -11.66
N ASP A 10 -11.64 -9.52 -10.37
CA ASP A 10 -12.71 -8.64 -9.88
C ASP A 10 -12.27 -7.17 -9.76
N ILE A 11 -11.00 -6.92 -9.45
CA ILE A 11 -10.48 -5.59 -9.16
C ILE A 11 -9.13 -5.38 -9.84
N PHE A 12 -8.99 -4.27 -10.55
CA PHE A 12 -7.69 -3.79 -11.01
C PHE A 12 -7.17 -2.68 -10.11
N ARG A 13 -5.93 -2.79 -9.69
CA ARG A 13 -5.18 -1.71 -9.04
C ARG A 13 -4.26 -1.08 -10.08
N ILE A 14 -4.65 0.09 -10.57
CA ILE A 14 -3.90 0.81 -11.60
C ILE A 14 -3.04 1.87 -10.91
N GLY A 15 -1.74 1.72 -11.02
CA GLY A 15 -0.76 2.61 -10.39
C GLY A 15 0.12 3.32 -11.40
N THR A 16 0.50 4.52 -11.05
CA THR A 16 1.52 5.32 -11.73
C THR A 16 2.21 6.24 -10.71
N ASN A 17 3.34 6.81 -11.09
CA ASN A 17 3.94 7.87 -10.31
C ASN A 17 2.94 9.01 -10.14
N SER A 18 2.85 9.53 -8.93
CA SER A 18 1.88 10.58 -8.58
C SER A 18 2.02 11.85 -9.43
N THR A 19 3.21 12.10 -10.00
CA THR A 19 3.49 13.21 -10.92
C THR A 19 2.91 12.99 -12.32
N GLU A 20 2.62 11.73 -12.70
CA GLU A 20 2.19 11.31 -14.05
C GLU A 20 0.81 10.67 -14.04
N ILE A 21 -0.08 11.14 -13.16
CA ILE A 21 -1.37 10.51 -12.88
C ILE A 21 -2.30 10.41 -14.09
N ASP A 22 -2.16 11.28 -15.05
CA ASP A 22 -2.94 11.32 -16.29
C ASP A 22 -2.65 10.14 -17.22
N THR A 23 -1.49 9.52 -17.11
CA THR A 23 -1.08 8.38 -17.94
C THR A 23 -1.96 7.13 -17.76
N ILE A 24 -2.68 7.00 -16.64
CA ILE A 24 -3.54 5.84 -16.35
C ILE A 24 -4.99 5.99 -16.82
N TYR A 25 -5.32 7.11 -17.48
CA TYR A 25 -6.68 7.38 -17.96
C TYR A 25 -7.25 6.23 -18.81
N SER A 26 -6.50 5.76 -19.79
CA SER A 26 -6.95 4.71 -20.70
C SER A 26 -7.26 3.38 -20.01
N GLN A 27 -6.47 3.03 -18.99
CA GLN A 27 -6.66 1.81 -18.21
C GLN A 27 -7.90 1.91 -17.32
N ILE A 28 -8.14 3.07 -16.70
CA ILE A 28 -9.36 3.32 -15.89
C ILE A 28 -10.60 3.27 -16.79
N GLU A 29 -10.58 3.93 -17.95
CA GLU A 29 -11.68 3.88 -18.90
C GLU A 29 -11.95 2.46 -19.43
N PHE A 30 -10.89 1.68 -19.64
CA PHE A 30 -11.03 0.26 -20.00
C PHE A 30 -11.75 -0.53 -18.90
N CYS A 31 -11.37 -0.36 -17.63
CA CYS A 31 -12.05 -1.01 -16.50
C CYS A 31 -13.52 -0.61 -16.42
N LYS A 32 -13.82 0.67 -16.58
CA LYS A 32 -15.18 1.21 -16.56
C LYS A 32 -16.05 0.63 -17.67
N LYS A 33 -15.53 0.59 -18.91
CA LYS A 33 -16.23 -0.01 -20.08
C LYS A 33 -16.53 -1.50 -19.87
N ASN A 34 -15.65 -2.22 -19.18
CA ASN A 34 -15.82 -3.64 -18.89
C ASN A 34 -16.52 -3.92 -17.55
N LYS A 35 -17.00 -2.89 -16.83
CA LYS A 35 -17.69 -2.97 -15.53
C LYS A 35 -16.87 -3.69 -14.45
N VAL A 36 -15.56 -3.58 -14.50
CA VAL A 36 -14.64 -4.13 -13.50
C VAL A 36 -14.20 -3.01 -12.54
N GLU A 37 -14.19 -3.31 -11.25
CA GLU A 37 -13.77 -2.33 -10.24
C GLU A 37 -12.31 -1.93 -10.45
N CYS A 38 -12.04 -0.62 -10.34
CA CYS A 38 -10.71 -0.07 -10.49
C CYS A 38 -10.34 0.78 -9.27
N TRP A 39 -9.17 0.51 -8.72
CA TRP A 39 -8.55 1.33 -7.66
C TRP A 39 -7.38 2.11 -8.24
N GLY A 40 -7.30 3.39 -7.92
CA GLY A 40 -6.16 4.23 -8.29
C GLY A 40 -5.05 4.12 -7.25
N VAL A 41 -3.82 3.91 -7.67
CA VAL A 41 -2.66 3.86 -6.77
C VAL A 41 -1.75 5.04 -7.05
N LEU A 42 -1.59 5.92 -6.07
CA LEU A 42 -0.63 7.03 -6.12
C LEU A 42 0.72 6.54 -5.64
N MET A 43 1.55 6.07 -6.57
CA MET A 43 2.93 5.69 -6.29
C MET A 43 3.80 6.94 -6.09
N MET A 44 4.93 6.78 -5.40
CA MET A 44 5.86 7.89 -5.09
C MET A 44 5.12 9.10 -4.47
N ALA A 45 4.20 8.83 -3.53
CA ALA A 45 3.32 9.85 -2.98
C ALA A 45 4.07 11.03 -2.31
N HIS A 46 5.31 10.81 -1.86
CA HIS A 46 6.17 11.86 -1.30
C HIS A 46 6.48 12.98 -2.30
N LEU A 47 6.48 12.71 -3.61
CA LEU A 47 6.74 13.75 -4.63
C LEU A 47 5.63 14.80 -4.75
N VAL A 48 4.44 14.49 -4.26
CA VAL A 48 3.26 15.38 -4.28
C VAL A 48 2.76 15.74 -2.88
N TYR A 49 3.47 15.28 -1.85
CA TYR A 49 3.25 15.67 -0.45
C TYR A 49 4.00 16.96 -0.16
N ASP A 50 3.39 18.07 -0.52
CA ASP A 50 3.92 19.41 -0.40
C ASP A 50 3.01 20.33 0.44
N LYS A 51 3.46 21.54 0.73
CA LYS A 51 2.68 22.56 1.46
C LYS A 51 1.37 22.92 0.76
N LYS A 52 1.30 22.78 -0.56
CA LYS A 52 0.10 23.05 -1.39
C LYS A 52 -0.86 21.86 -1.39
N LYS A 53 -0.45 20.73 -0.80
CA LYS A 53 -1.25 19.49 -0.77
C LYS A 53 -1.63 18.99 -2.16
N THR A 54 -0.70 19.03 -3.09
CA THR A 54 -0.88 18.65 -4.50
C THR A 54 -1.44 17.23 -4.66
N TYR A 55 -1.20 16.32 -3.69
CA TYR A 55 -1.81 15.00 -3.68
C TYR A 55 -3.35 15.02 -3.67
N LEU A 56 -3.99 16.07 -3.10
CA LEU A 56 -5.45 16.18 -3.12
C LEU A 56 -5.99 16.43 -4.53
N GLU A 57 -5.25 17.16 -5.36
CA GLU A 57 -5.60 17.35 -6.77
C GLU A 57 -5.54 16.02 -7.53
N LYS A 58 -4.53 15.18 -7.22
CA LYS A 58 -4.41 13.85 -7.81
C LYS A 58 -5.57 12.93 -7.38
N VAL A 59 -5.96 12.95 -6.11
CA VAL A 59 -7.15 12.23 -5.62
C VAL A 59 -8.43 12.74 -6.28
N LYS A 60 -8.59 14.07 -6.42
CA LYS A 60 -9.72 14.69 -7.13
C LYS A 60 -9.80 14.21 -8.58
N TYR A 61 -8.67 14.16 -9.26
CA TYR A 61 -8.58 13.66 -10.64
C TYR A 61 -9.02 12.19 -10.74
N LEU A 62 -8.45 11.29 -9.93
CA LEU A 62 -8.86 9.89 -9.90
C LEU A 62 -10.36 9.72 -9.64
N LYS A 63 -10.89 10.48 -8.67
CA LYS A 63 -12.33 10.45 -8.38
C LYS A 63 -13.17 10.92 -9.56
N SER A 64 -12.74 11.94 -10.32
CA SER A 64 -13.45 12.43 -11.50
C SER A 64 -13.53 11.37 -12.62
N LEU A 65 -12.58 10.45 -12.69
CA LEU A 65 -12.58 9.31 -13.59
C LEU A 65 -13.49 8.16 -13.12
N GLY A 66 -14.11 8.28 -11.93
CA GLY A 66 -15.00 7.25 -11.37
C GLY A 66 -14.32 6.24 -10.47
N VAL A 67 -13.05 6.44 -10.13
CA VAL A 67 -12.33 5.62 -9.14
C VAL A 67 -12.97 5.82 -7.76
N LYS A 68 -13.28 4.71 -7.09
CA LYS A 68 -13.94 4.70 -5.76
C LYS A 68 -12.97 4.41 -4.62
N THR A 69 -11.75 4.00 -4.94
CA THR A 69 -10.71 3.64 -3.96
C THR A 69 -9.37 4.19 -4.42
N VAL A 70 -8.69 4.91 -3.54
CA VAL A 70 -7.32 5.41 -3.78
C VAL A 70 -6.38 4.82 -2.76
N ILE A 71 -5.27 4.24 -3.22
CA ILE A 71 -4.18 3.75 -2.38
C ILE A 71 -3.06 4.80 -2.40
N ILE A 72 -2.68 5.26 -1.23
CA ILE A 72 -1.48 6.09 -1.05
C ILE A 72 -0.30 5.17 -0.85
N MET A 73 0.67 5.24 -1.75
CA MET A 73 1.86 4.39 -1.69
C MET A 73 3.09 5.20 -1.30
N ASP A 74 3.62 4.90 -0.12
CA ASP A 74 4.92 5.39 0.34
C ASP A 74 6.03 4.56 -0.32
N SER A 75 6.23 4.77 -1.61
CA SER A 75 7.20 3.97 -2.41
C SER A 75 8.64 4.19 -1.94
N ALA A 76 8.97 5.36 -1.42
CA ALA A 76 10.28 5.67 -0.88
C ALA A 76 10.45 5.15 0.56
N GLY A 77 9.36 4.83 1.27
CA GLY A 77 9.39 4.37 2.66
C GLY A 77 9.93 5.41 3.64
N ILE A 78 9.69 6.68 3.38
CA ILE A 78 10.26 7.82 4.13
C ILE A 78 9.22 8.64 4.90
N PHE A 79 7.93 8.37 4.72
CA PHE A 79 6.91 9.04 5.51
C PHE A 79 7.01 8.70 6.99
N LEU A 80 6.66 9.68 7.80
CA LEU A 80 6.49 9.53 9.24
C LEU A 80 4.99 9.45 9.59
N PRO A 81 4.63 8.96 10.79
CA PRO A 81 3.22 8.83 11.18
C PRO A 81 2.41 10.13 11.03
N ASN A 82 2.97 11.29 11.37
CA ASN A 82 2.30 12.58 11.21
C ASN A 82 2.00 12.92 9.74
N ASP A 83 2.87 12.51 8.80
CA ASP A 83 2.62 12.71 7.38
C ASP A 83 1.42 11.88 6.93
N ILE A 84 1.37 10.63 7.36
CA ILE A 84 0.28 9.72 7.04
C ILE A 84 -1.04 10.19 7.65
N GLU A 85 -1.04 10.61 8.91
CA GLU A 85 -2.21 11.20 9.56
C GLU A 85 -2.75 12.37 8.73
N ASN A 86 -1.89 13.33 8.40
CA ASN A 86 -2.25 14.49 7.58
C ASN A 86 -2.83 14.11 6.22
N ILE A 87 -2.21 13.15 5.53
CA ILE A 87 -2.66 12.69 4.20
C ILE A 87 -4.05 12.06 4.31
N ILE A 88 -4.21 11.06 5.19
CA ILE A 88 -5.46 10.29 5.28
C ILE A 88 -6.61 11.17 5.74
N LEU A 89 -6.43 11.96 6.81
CA LEU A 89 -7.48 12.85 7.33
C LEU A 89 -7.90 13.91 6.31
N ASN A 90 -6.94 14.53 5.59
CA ASN A 90 -7.29 15.50 4.56
C ASN A 90 -8.04 14.87 3.38
N ILE A 91 -7.66 13.67 2.93
CA ILE A 91 -8.39 12.99 1.86
C ILE A 91 -9.83 12.70 2.32
N LYS A 92 -10.01 12.12 3.51
CA LYS A 92 -11.34 11.78 4.04
C LYS A 92 -12.20 13.02 4.29
N LYS A 93 -11.61 14.13 4.72
CA LYS A 93 -12.31 15.41 4.91
C LYS A 93 -12.84 15.97 3.59
N ASN A 94 -12.08 15.87 2.50
CA ASN A 94 -12.39 16.53 1.24
C ASN A 94 -13.15 15.63 0.25
N PHE A 95 -13.07 14.29 0.40
CA PHE A 95 -13.61 13.38 -0.59
C PHE A 95 -14.37 12.21 0.06
N LYS A 96 -15.55 11.89 -0.48
CA LYS A 96 -16.21 10.61 -0.24
C LYS A 96 -15.57 9.55 -1.16
N ILE A 97 -14.48 8.95 -0.71
CA ILE A 97 -13.72 7.93 -1.42
C ILE A 97 -13.09 6.98 -0.39
N ARG A 98 -12.99 5.70 -0.73
CA ARG A 98 -12.22 4.75 0.11
C ARG A 98 -10.74 5.07 -0.02
N VAL A 99 -10.02 4.96 1.09
CA VAL A 99 -8.58 5.22 1.14
C VAL A 99 -7.85 3.98 1.63
N GLY A 100 -6.77 3.63 0.97
CA GLY A 100 -5.85 2.62 1.43
C GLY A 100 -4.43 3.17 1.56
N PHE A 101 -3.60 2.40 2.26
CA PHE A 101 -2.19 2.71 2.46
C PHE A 101 -1.30 1.51 2.15
N HIS A 102 -0.21 1.78 1.45
CA HIS A 102 0.86 0.83 1.15
C HIS A 102 2.19 1.44 1.60
N GLY A 103 2.80 0.86 2.64
CA GLY A 103 4.03 1.37 3.23
C GLY A 103 5.24 0.52 2.92
N HIS A 104 6.29 1.13 2.33
CA HIS A 104 7.64 0.58 2.33
C HIS A 104 8.38 0.93 3.63
N ASN A 105 9.42 0.17 3.96
CA ASN A 105 10.03 0.19 5.28
C ASN A 105 11.46 0.75 5.30
N ASN A 106 11.82 1.63 4.36
CA ASN A 106 13.19 2.13 4.25
C ASN A 106 13.64 2.92 5.49
N PHE A 107 12.75 3.69 6.11
CA PHE A 107 13.00 4.36 7.41
C PHE A 107 12.60 3.51 8.63
N GLY A 108 12.22 2.25 8.44
CA GLY A 108 11.76 1.40 9.55
C GLY A 108 10.38 1.76 10.10
N SER A 109 9.65 2.66 9.45
CA SER A 109 8.38 3.23 9.95
C SER A 109 7.11 2.58 9.37
N ALA A 110 7.23 1.62 8.46
CA ALA A 110 6.08 1.06 7.73
C ALA A 110 4.96 0.54 8.65
N ILE A 111 5.31 -0.11 9.77
CA ILE A 111 4.32 -0.61 10.75
C ILE A 111 3.54 0.56 11.36
N TRP A 112 4.23 1.57 11.89
CA TRP A 112 3.58 2.68 12.55
C TRP A 112 2.80 3.54 11.57
N ASN A 113 3.32 3.74 10.35
CA ASN A 113 2.60 4.42 9.28
C ASN A 113 1.30 3.68 8.92
N SER A 114 1.35 2.34 8.82
CA SER A 114 0.16 1.53 8.53
C SER A 114 -0.86 1.55 9.68
N ILE A 115 -0.41 1.51 10.92
CA ILE A 115 -1.28 1.66 12.10
C ILE A 115 -1.92 3.04 12.12
N THR A 116 -1.13 4.10 11.88
CA THR A 116 -1.66 5.48 11.79
C THR A 116 -2.68 5.61 10.68
N ALA A 117 -2.39 5.10 9.47
CA ALA A 117 -3.34 5.11 8.36
C ALA A 117 -4.67 4.43 8.75
N PHE A 118 -4.60 3.26 9.36
CA PHE A 118 -5.77 2.52 9.85
C PHE A 118 -6.56 3.33 10.89
N MET A 119 -5.89 3.88 11.90
CA MET A 119 -6.52 4.67 12.97
C MET A 119 -7.15 5.96 12.43
N CYS A 120 -6.60 6.55 11.37
CA CYS A 120 -7.15 7.71 10.67
C CYS A 120 -8.27 7.35 9.68
N GLY A 121 -8.66 6.06 9.61
CA GLY A 121 -9.81 5.59 8.84
C GLY A 121 -9.48 5.16 7.41
N ALA A 122 -8.24 4.75 7.12
CA ALA A 122 -7.97 3.97 5.91
C ALA A 122 -8.67 2.61 6.00
N GLU A 123 -9.40 2.26 4.94
CA GLU A 123 -10.18 1.01 4.87
C GLU A 123 -9.36 -0.16 4.32
N ILE A 124 -8.21 0.11 3.73
CA ILE A 124 -7.33 -0.90 3.11
C ILE A 124 -5.90 -0.66 3.59
N ILE A 125 -5.28 -1.69 4.15
CA ILE A 125 -3.86 -1.66 4.53
C ILE A 125 -3.15 -2.81 3.82
N ASP A 126 -2.17 -2.48 3.02
CA ASP A 126 -1.34 -3.48 2.34
C ASP A 126 -0.27 -4.00 3.28
N VAL A 127 -0.20 -5.31 3.40
CA VAL A 127 0.78 -6.00 4.25
C VAL A 127 1.35 -7.22 3.51
N SER A 128 2.54 -7.63 3.86
CA SER A 128 3.15 -8.85 3.32
C SER A 128 3.75 -9.73 4.41
N ILE A 129 3.84 -11.03 4.15
CA ILE A 129 4.44 -11.98 5.09
C ILE A 129 5.90 -11.58 5.34
N LYS A 130 6.25 -11.36 6.61
CA LYS A 130 7.56 -10.89 7.05
C LYS A 130 8.03 -9.59 6.40
N GLY A 131 7.10 -8.80 5.86
CA GLY A 131 7.46 -7.58 5.12
C GLY A 131 8.11 -7.85 3.77
N PHE A 132 7.93 -9.04 3.19
CA PHE A 132 8.53 -9.38 1.90
C PHE A 132 8.15 -8.37 0.82
N GLY A 133 9.15 -7.71 0.22
CA GLY A 133 8.96 -6.66 -0.78
C GLY A 133 10.29 -6.01 -1.19
N ALA A 134 10.20 -4.99 -2.06
CA ALA A 134 11.36 -4.26 -2.54
C ALA A 134 12.05 -3.44 -1.44
N GLY A 135 13.34 -3.19 -1.59
CA GLY A 135 14.16 -2.41 -0.66
C GLY A 135 14.22 -3.05 0.72
N ALA A 136 13.94 -2.29 1.77
CA ALA A 136 13.84 -2.79 3.14
C ALA A 136 12.51 -3.52 3.42
N GLY A 137 11.74 -3.84 2.37
CA GLY A 137 10.47 -4.54 2.47
C GLY A 137 9.28 -3.62 2.71
N ASN A 138 8.15 -4.26 3.00
CA ASN A 138 6.85 -3.63 3.21
C ASN A 138 6.40 -3.74 4.68
N THR A 139 5.21 -3.27 4.98
CA THR A 139 4.55 -3.51 6.27
C THR A 139 4.47 -5.01 6.56
N GLN A 140 5.03 -5.45 7.68
CA GLN A 140 5.04 -6.85 8.10
C GLN A 140 3.67 -7.27 8.63
N MET A 141 3.01 -8.23 7.96
CA MET A 141 1.66 -8.69 8.31
C MET A 141 1.58 -9.26 9.73
N ASP A 142 2.54 -10.08 10.11
CA ASP A 142 2.60 -10.71 11.42
C ASP A 142 2.73 -9.68 12.55
N ILE A 143 3.57 -8.66 12.38
CA ILE A 143 3.72 -7.58 13.35
C ILE A 143 2.48 -6.67 13.35
N PHE A 144 1.98 -6.28 12.19
CA PHE A 144 0.80 -5.43 12.06
C PHE A 144 -0.41 -6.03 12.82
N LEU A 145 -0.69 -7.32 12.59
CA LEU A 145 -1.77 -8.03 13.29
C LEU A 145 -1.53 -8.15 14.79
N THR A 146 -0.27 -8.33 15.23
CA THR A 146 0.08 -8.35 16.66
C THR A 146 -0.20 -6.99 17.31
N VAL A 147 0.13 -5.89 16.63
CA VAL A 147 -0.17 -4.55 17.13
C VAL A 147 -1.67 -4.33 17.23
N LEU A 148 -2.46 -4.73 16.22
CA LEU A 148 -3.93 -4.64 16.26
C LEU A 148 -4.50 -5.41 17.47
N GLU A 149 -4.02 -6.63 17.72
CA GLU A 149 -4.44 -7.43 18.88
C GLU A 149 -4.08 -6.73 20.20
N LYS A 150 -2.86 -6.17 20.29
CA LYS A 150 -2.40 -5.43 21.47
C LYS A 150 -3.26 -4.21 21.80
N ILE A 151 -3.79 -3.53 20.80
CA ILE A 151 -4.71 -2.39 20.96
C ILE A 151 -6.19 -2.80 20.94
N ASN A 152 -6.48 -4.09 21.16
CA ASN A 152 -7.82 -4.67 21.27
C ASN A 152 -8.68 -4.55 20.00
N ILE A 153 -8.07 -4.45 18.82
CA ILE A 153 -8.79 -4.50 17.55
C ILE A 153 -8.88 -5.95 17.08
N LYS A 154 -10.08 -6.49 17.07
CA LYS A 154 -10.35 -7.84 16.61
C LYS A 154 -10.36 -7.90 15.08
N THR A 155 -9.65 -8.87 14.53
CA THR A 155 -9.70 -9.21 13.10
C THR A 155 -10.24 -10.62 12.91
N ASN A 156 -10.75 -10.93 11.71
CA ASN A 156 -11.15 -12.29 11.35
C ASN A 156 -9.95 -13.18 10.97
N ILE A 157 -8.72 -12.64 11.09
CA ILE A 157 -7.49 -13.33 10.70
C ILE A 157 -6.97 -14.12 11.90
N LYS A 158 -6.73 -15.41 11.71
CA LYS A 158 -6.14 -16.29 12.74
C LYS A 158 -4.63 -16.04 12.82
N ILE A 159 -4.18 -15.15 13.69
CA ILE A 159 -2.79 -14.72 13.83
C ILE A 159 -1.80 -15.89 13.97
N ASN A 160 -2.17 -16.93 14.72
CA ASN A 160 -1.35 -18.13 14.87
C ASN A 160 -1.07 -18.86 13.55
N LYS A 161 -1.99 -18.78 12.57
CA LYS A 161 -1.75 -19.31 11.22
C LYS A 161 -0.73 -18.46 10.48
N ILE A 162 -0.83 -17.14 10.62
CA ILE A 162 0.14 -16.19 10.02
C ILE A 162 1.54 -16.43 10.57
N TYR A 163 1.72 -16.58 11.89
CA TYR A 163 3.02 -16.92 12.48
C TYR A 163 3.60 -18.22 11.94
N LYS A 164 2.77 -19.27 11.79
CA LYS A 164 3.22 -20.54 11.22
C LYS A 164 3.69 -20.38 9.77
N ILE A 165 2.98 -19.57 8.98
CA ILE A 165 3.36 -19.27 7.59
C ILE A 165 4.64 -18.42 7.58
N ALA A 166 4.70 -17.35 8.35
CA ALA A 166 5.87 -16.48 8.43
C ALA A 166 7.16 -17.25 8.80
N LYS A 167 7.06 -18.21 9.73
CA LYS A 167 8.19 -19.08 10.11
C LYS A 167 8.66 -19.99 8.95
N LYS A 168 7.74 -20.44 8.10
CA LYS A 168 8.05 -21.35 6.98
C LYS A 168 8.44 -20.60 5.70
N PHE A 169 8.06 -19.33 5.59
CA PHE A 169 8.14 -18.57 4.35
C PHE A 169 9.55 -18.52 3.73
N PRO A 170 10.63 -18.24 4.47
CA PRO A 170 11.99 -18.26 3.90
C PRO A 170 12.34 -19.60 3.23
N LYS A 171 12.00 -20.73 3.87
CA LYS A 171 12.24 -22.07 3.31
C LYS A 171 11.43 -22.33 2.04
N ILE A 172 10.22 -21.76 1.94
CA ILE A 172 9.40 -21.85 0.72
C ILE A 172 10.10 -21.10 -0.43
N LEU A 173 10.58 -19.88 -0.19
CA LEU A 173 11.29 -19.09 -1.18
C LEU A 173 12.57 -19.79 -1.66
N GLU A 174 13.33 -20.40 -0.75
CA GLU A 174 14.52 -21.20 -1.07
C GLU A 174 14.19 -22.39 -1.96
N LYS A 175 13.15 -23.14 -1.58
CA LYS A 175 12.67 -24.30 -2.37
C LYS A 175 12.27 -23.91 -3.78
N GLU A 176 11.57 -22.79 -3.93
CA GLU A 176 11.12 -22.25 -5.22
C GLU A 176 12.24 -21.47 -5.96
N LYS A 177 13.47 -21.48 -5.43
CA LYS A 177 14.65 -20.78 -5.99
C LYS A 177 14.44 -19.27 -6.21
N ILE A 178 13.54 -18.67 -5.42
CA ILE A 178 13.28 -17.24 -5.47
C ILE A 178 14.41 -16.50 -4.76
N LYS A 179 15.09 -15.63 -5.49
CA LYS A 179 16.11 -14.75 -4.90
C LYS A 179 15.43 -13.67 -4.06
N TYR A 180 15.73 -13.63 -2.77
CA TYR A 180 15.10 -12.69 -1.83
C TYR A 180 16.12 -11.93 -0.94
N LYS A 181 17.38 -11.91 -1.34
CA LYS A 181 18.42 -11.16 -0.62
C LYS A 181 17.99 -9.70 -0.53
N ASN A 182 17.74 -9.11 0.54
CA ASN A 182 17.23 -7.75 0.75
C ASN A 182 15.70 -7.55 0.53
N ALA A 183 14.90 -8.62 0.56
CA ALA A 183 13.45 -8.52 0.40
C ALA A 183 12.67 -8.58 1.72
N PHE A 184 13.36 -8.62 2.85
CA PHE A 184 12.78 -8.59 4.20
C PHE A 184 13.21 -7.33 4.95
N SER A 185 12.36 -6.90 5.88
CA SER A 185 12.64 -5.78 6.78
C SER A 185 13.68 -6.18 7.84
N GLU A 186 14.94 -6.10 7.47
CA GLU A 186 16.08 -6.32 8.35
C GLU A 186 16.86 -5.00 8.54
N PRO A 187 17.50 -4.75 9.69
CA PRO A 187 18.20 -3.48 9.95
C PRO A 187 19.23 -3.11 8.87
N LYS A 188 19.97 -4.06 8.34
CA LYS A 188 20.93 -3.84 7.26
C LYS A 188 20.26 -3.38 5.96
N ASN A 189 19.04 -3.86 5.67
CA ASN A 189 18.32 -3.49 4.47
C ASN A 189 17.69 -2.10 4.61
N ILE A 190 17.21 -1.76 5.80
CA ILE A 190 16.69 -0.42 6.12
C ILE A 190 17.79 0.63 5.90
N MET A 191 18.99 0.37 6.42
CA MET A 191 20.11 1.30 6.31
C MET A 191 20.72 1.43 4.91
N SER A 192 20.57 0.42 4.06
CA SER A 192 21.15 0.38 2.70
C SER A 192 20.13 0.64 1.60
N ALA A 193 18.86 0.84 1.94
CA ALA A 193 17.82 1.08 0.94
C ALA A 193 18.00 2.44 0.26
N ASN A 194 17.96 2.44 -1.06
CA ASN A 194 17.89 3.65 -1.86
C ASN A 194 16.44 4.15 -1.89
N TYR A 195 16.29 5.46 -1.96
CA TYR A 195 14.97 6.12 -1.93
C TYR A 195 14.30 6.25 -3.30
N GLY A 196 14.54 5.35 -4.20
CA GLY A 196 13.92 5.32 -5.52
C GLY A 196 14.66 6.08 -6.58
#